data_97738cb7c09aa0be180713dda781d4e6
#
_entry.id   97738cb7c09aa0be180713dda781d4e6
#
_cell.length_a   1.000
_cell.length_b   1.000
_cell.length_c   1.000
_cell.angle_alpha   90.00
_cell.angle_beta   90.00
_cell.angle_gamma   90.00
#
_symmetry.space_group_name_H-M   'P 1'
#
loop_
_entity.id
_entity.type
_entity.pdbx_description
1 polymer ?
#
loop_
_entity_poly.entity_id
_entity_poly.type
_entity_poly.pdbx_seq_one_letter_code
_entity_poly.pdbx_strand_id
1 'polypeptide(L)'
;MVPAEDIIVSHYNPSKLPEEYEKLGLDIRRGDFQSPESLEHAFRGADKLLLVSYPSLRHEVRVNAHKNAIDAALAVGVKQIYYTSLAFGDESTAVVKQAHIDTAKYLHHVCQHAGSSGMQYTIIKEGIYSESFPLYLGYFDREKAEVDRKIRVPTMGGLGVAWVGRDELGEGTARILASETDPDGVSWTNRTVLLSGSEATTLQGLADMITEVLGWQEDPLTVVGVGTEDFVTYHATAEAGPKSREYIAMWATSYPSMDAGETAIVDPLLLKLLGRPLKPMIESVRTTLQVKKVFDG
;
A
#
# COMPACT_ATOMS: atom_id res chain seq x y z
N MET A 1 22.34 -4.95 7.37
CA MET A 1 21.57 -3.95 6.63
C MET A 1 22.40 -2.68 6.54
N VAL A 2 21.86 -1.58 6.02
CA VAL A 2 22.58 -0.32 5.82
C VAL A 2 22.84 0.39 7.15
N PRO A 3 24.04 1.00 7.39
CA PRO A 3 24.32 1.81 8.58
C PRO A 3 23.39 3.04 8.67
N ALA A 4 23.13 3.52 9.88
CA ALA A 4 22.21 4.67 10.08
C ALA A 4 22.75 5.96 9.46
N GLU A 5 24.05 6.16 9.47
CA GLU A 5 24.74 7.30 8.84
C GLU A 5 24.59 7.37 7.32
N ASP A 6 24.21 6.26 6.67
CA ASP A 6 23.95 6.19 5.22
C ASP A 6 22.46 6.38 4.90
N ILE A 7 21.61 6.68 5.89
CA ILE A 7 20.17 6.81 5.73
C ILE A 7 19.73 8.25 5.97
N ILE A 8 19.09 8.82 4.94
CA ILE A 8 18.40 10.10 5.02
C ILE A 8 16.90 9.83 5.15
N VAL A 9 16.27 10.41 6.16
CA VAL A 9 14.80 10.36 6.33
C VAL A 9 14.21 11.71 5.95
N SER A 10 13.41 11.74 4.90
CA SER A 10 12.66 12.92 4.48
C SER A 10 11.24 12.87 5.04
N HIS A 11 10.84 13.85 5.84
CA HIS A 11 9.53 13.93 6.44
C HIS A 11 8.97 15.36 6.39
N TYR A 12 7.64 15.52 6.13
CA TYR A 12 6.99 16.84 6.06
C TYR A 12 7.14 17.65 7.35
N ASN A 13 6.98 17.01 8.48
CA ASN A 13 7.17 17.61 9.80
C ASN A 13 8.09 16.73 10.66
N PRO A 14 9.44 16.95 10.61
CA PRO A 14 10.41 16.17 11.37
C PRO A 14 10.12 16.09 12.88
N SER A 15 9.57 17.17 13.47
CA SER A 15 9.28 17.20 14.92
C SER A 15 8.17 16.25 15.36
N LYS A 16 7.44 15.63 14.42
CA LYS A 16 6.43 14.61 14.71
C LYS A 16 6.96 13.17 14.58
N LEU A 17 8.22 12.99 14.19
CA LEU A 17 8.81 11.66 14.19
C LEU A 17 9.00 11.20 15.65
N PRO A 18 8.85 9.88 15.90
CA PRO A 18 9.15 9.30 17.22
C PRO A 18 10.61 9.59 17.63
N GLU A 19 10.86 9.87 18.90
CA GLU A 19 12.21 10.17 19.44
C GLU A 19 13.24 9.06 19.15
N GLU A 20 12.79 7.83 18.93
CA GLU A 20 13.66 6.71 18.57
C GLU A 20 14.44 6.95 17.28
N TYR A 21 13.87 7.69 16.30
CA TYR A 21 14.55 8.03 15.05
C TYR A 21 15.74 8.97 15.28
N GLU A 22 15.62 9.91 16.21
CA GLU A 22 16.72 10.80 16.59
C GLU A 22 17.86 10.01 17.27
N LYS A 23 17.49 9.04 18.12
CA LYS A 23 18.45 8.17 18.83
C LYS A 23 19.22 7.23 17.92
N LEU A 24 18.70 6.93 16.72
CA LEU A 24 19.38 6.09 15.73
C LEU A 24 20.48 6.82 14.95
N GLY A 25 20.63 8.16 15.11
CA GLY A 25 21.64 8.95 14.40
C GLY A 25 21.35 9.13 12.92
N LEU A 26 20.07 9.07 12.51
CA LEU A 26 19.62 9.28 11.13
C LEU A 26 19.72 10.74 10.73
N ASP A 27 20.05 11.02 9.47
CA ASP A 27 19.95 12.36 8.87
C ASP A 27 18.48 12.66 8.54
N ILE A 28 17.83 13.42 9.41
CA ILE A 28 16.40 13.74 9.29
C ILE A 28 16.24 15.12 8.64
N ARG A 29 15.62 15.17 7.47
CA ARG A 29 15.42 16.39 6.69
C ARG A 29 13.93 16.66 6.45
N ARG A 30 13.57 17.95 6.37
CA ARG A 30 12.23 18.35 5.95
C ARG A 30 12.09 18.16 4.44
N GLY A 31 11.07 17.40 4.01
CA GLY A 31 10.67 17.26 2.61
C GLY A 31 9.17 17.47 2.45
N ASP A 32 8.80 18.44 1.63
CA ASP A 32 7.42 18.80 1.35
C ASP A 32 7.11 18.52 -0.13
N PHE A 33 6.23 17.58 -0.39
CA PHE A 33 5.82 17.20 -1.76
C PHE A 33 5.25 18.36 -2.58
N GLN A 34 4.81 19.44 -1.94
CA GLN A 34 4.31 20.64 -2.62
C GLN A 34 5.40 21.71 -2.86
N SER A 35 6.62 21.49 -2.36
CA SER A 35 7.76 22.41 -2.51
C SER A 35 8.95 21.67 -3.15
N PRO A 36 9.16 21.79 -4.48
CA PRO A 36 10.30 21.19 -5.16
C PRO A 36 11.64 21.51 -4.52
N GLU A 37 11.85 22.76 -4.10
CA GLU A 37 13.09 23.20 -3.43
C GLU A 37 13.33 22.45 -2.11
N SER A 38 12.26 22.22 -1.33
CA SER A 38 12.33 21.42 -0.10
C SER A 38 12.73 19.98 -0.37
N LEU A 39 12.21 19.40 -1.46
CA LEU A 39 12.54 18.03 -1.88
C LEU A 39 13.98 17.93 -2.40
N GLU A 40 14.45 18.87 -3.22
CA GLU A 40 15.84 18.92 -3.66
C GLU A 40 16.81 19.02 -2.47
N HIS A 41 16.48 19.86 -1.46
CA HIS A 41 17.28 19.93 -0.24
C HIS A 41 17.27 18.58 0.51
N ALA A 42 16.11 17.95 0.63
CA ALA A 42 15.96 16.70 1.36
C ALA A 42 16.71 15.54 0.67
N PHE A 43 16.75 15.50 -0.66
CA PHE A 43 17.32 14.37 -1.42
C PHE A 43 18.80 14.56 -1.77
N ARG A 44 19.37 15.72 -1.54
CA ARG A 44 20.77 16.03 -1.87
C ARG A 44 21.74 15.05 -1.22
N GLY A 45 22.59 14.44 -2.07
CA GLY A 45 23.60 13.47 -1.64
C GLY A 45 23.11 12.04 -1.54
N ALA A 46 21.82 11.78 -1.81
CA ALA A 46 21.29 10.42 -1.88
C ALA A 46 21.56 9.79 -3.27
N ASP A 47 22.06 8.57 -3.29
CA ASP A 47 22.19 7.77 -4.52
C ASP A 47 20.88 7.03 -4.85
N LYS A 48 20.15 6.58 -3.82
CA LYS A 48 18.89 5.82 -3.90
C LYS A 48 17.78 6.56 -3.18
N LEU A 49 16.60 6.66 -3.77
CA LEU A 49 15.41 7.24 -3.16
C LEU A 49 14.29 6.22 -3.06
N LEU A 50 13.81 5.92 -1.86
CA LEU A 50 12.52 5.27 -1.68
C LEU A 50 11.42 6.34 -1.69
N LEU A 51 10.67 6.39 -2.78
CA LEU A 51 9.51 7.25 -2.93
C LEU A 51 8.26 6.51 -2.45
N VAL A 52 7.90 6.70 -1.18
CA VAL A 52 6.64 6.19 -0.64
C VAL A 52 5.49 7.02 -1.19
N SER A 53 4.48 6.34 -1.72
CA SER A 53 3.36 7.01 -2.39
C SER A 53 2.64 8.02 -1.48
N TYR A 54 2.42 9.22 -1.99
CA TYR A 54 1.74 10.30 -1.28
C TYR A 54 0.30 9.92 -0.90
N PRO A 55 -0.11 10.08 0.35
CA PRO A 55 -1.38 9.57 0.87
C PRO A 55 -2.57 10.49 0.52
N SER A 56 -2.79 10.77 -0.76
CA SER A 56 -3.96 11.52 -1.24
C SER A 56 -4.84 10.65 -2.12
N LEU A 57 -6.15 10.75 -1.94
CA LEU A 57 -7.14 10.12 -2.82
C LEU A 57 -7.48 11.02 -4.02
N ARG A 58 -7.11 12.30 -3.97
CA ARG A 58 -7.27 13.22 -5.09
C ARG A 58 -6.19 12.90 -6.12
N HIS A 59 -6.62 12.35 -7.25
CA HIS A 59 -5.75 11.84 -8.32
C HIS A 59 -4.66 12.84 -8.72
N GLU A 60 -5.04 14.04 -9.15
CA GLU A 60 -4.10 15.07 -9.63
C GLU A 60 -3.11 15.52 -8.53
N VAL A 61 -3.59 15.70 -7.30
CA VAL A 61 -2.75 16.08 -6.16
C VAL A 61 -1.68 15.03 -5.91
N ARG A 62 -2.07 13.75 -5.95
CA ARG A 62 -1.15 12.62 -5.74
C ARG A 62 -0.12 12.51 -6.86
N VAL A 63 -0.56 12.57 -8.11
CA VAL A 63 0.32 12.51 -9.30
C VAL A 63 1.30 13.68 -9.30
N ASN A 64 0.85 14.92 -9.04
CA ASN A 64 1.71 16.08 -9.00
C ASN A 64 2.75 16.00 -7.87
N ALA A 65 2.35 15.52 -6.68
CA ALA A 65 3.27 15.27 -5.58
C ALA A 65 4.39 14.29 -5.97
N HIS A 66 4.03 13.19 -6.65
CA HIS A 66 5.02 12.23 -7.14
C HIS A 66 5.92 12.81 -8.23
N LYS A 67 5.37 13.59 -9.18
CA LYS A 67 6.17 14.27 -10.22
C LYS A 67 7.19 15.20 -9.60
N ASN A 68 6.77 16.06 -8.65
CA ASN A 68 7.68 16.95 -7.94
C ASN A 68 8.85 16.19 -7.30
N ALA A 69 8.56 15.02 -6.68
CA ALA A 69 9.60 14.21 -6.05
C ALA A 69 10.54 13.55 -7.08
N ILE A 70 10.01 13.07 -8.19
CA ILE A 70 10.80 12.46 -9.28
C ILE A 70 11.72 13.52 -9.92
N ASP A 71 11.17 14.70 -10.21
CA ASP A 71 11.93 15.80 -10.82
C ASP A 71 13.02 16.34 -9.87
N ALA A 72 12.70 16.50 -8.58
CA ALA A 72 13.68 16.89 -7.57
C ALA A 72 14.80 15.85 -7.43
N ALA A 73 14.48 14.56 -7.46
CA ALA A 73 15.46 13.48 -7.42
C ALA A 73 16.42 13.53 -8.63
N LEU A 74 15.86 13.72 -9.83
CA LEU A 74 16.65 13.91 -11.06
C LEU A 74 17.56 15.13 -10.98
N ALA A 75 17.04 16.27 -10.50
CA ALA A 75 17.77 17.52 -10.41
C ALA A 75 18.98 17.46 -9.46
N VAL A 76 18.89 16.67 -8.38
CA VAL A 76 20.00 16.51 -7.42
C VAL A 76 20.88 15.29 -7.66
N GLY A 77 20.65 14.54 -8.75
CA GLY A 77 21.51 13.45 -9.20
C GLY A 77 21.29 12.11 -8.50
N VAL A 78 20.09 11.85 -7.97
CA VAL A 78 19.69 10.51 -7.51
C VAL A 78 19.81 9.54 -8.67
N LYS A 79 20.44 8.38 -8.43
CA LYS A 79 20.72 7.38 -9.48
C LYS A 79 19.59 6.39 -9.66
N GLN A 80 18.87 6.06 -8.60
CA GLN A 80 17.76 5.09 -8.66
C GLN A 80 16.59 5.47 -7.75
N ILE A 81 15.38 5.44 -8.30
CA ILE A 81 14.14 5.63 -7.56
C ILE A 81 13.45 4.28 -7.38
N TYR A 82 13.16 3.95 -6.13
CA TYR A 82 12.29 2.84 -5.73
C TYR A 82 10.93 3.43 -5.39
N TYR A 83 9.91 3.14 -6.18
CA TYR A 83 8.57 3.70 -6.00
C TYR A 83 7.60 2.66 -5.47
N THR A 84 6.96 2.93 -4.31
CA THR A 84 5.92 2.07 -3.77
C THR A 84 4.61 2.29 -4.53
N SER A 85 4.19 1.27 -5.27
CA SER A 85 2.92 1.22 -5.99
C SER A 85 1.95 0.29 -5.25
N LEU A 86 0.79 0.03 -5.81
CA LEU A 86 -0.26 -0.80 -5.24
C LEU A 86 -0.45 -2.06 -6.07
N ALA A 87 -0.66 -3.21 -5.41
CA ALA A 87 -0.83 -4.53 -6.02
C ALA A 87 -2.20 -4.71 -6.70
N PHE A 88 -2.50 -3.85 -7.65
CA PHE A 88 -3.59 -4.00 -8.62
C PHE A 88 -3.00 -4.13 -10.03
N GLY A 89 -3.80 -4.54 -11.00
CA GLY A 89 -3.38 -4.63 -12.40
C GLY A 89 -2.88 -3.29 -12.96
N ASP A 90 -2.04 -3.35 -14.01
CA ASP A 90 -1.53 -2.13 -14.65
C ASP A 90 -2.60 -1.43 -15.51
N GLU A 91 -3.67 -2.15 -15.86
CA GLU A 91 -4.86 -1.64 -16.56
C GLU A 91 -6.08 -1.59 -15.64
N SER A 92 -5.88 -1.62 -14.32
CA SER A 92 -6.95 -1.60 -13.33
C SER A 92 -7.83 -0.37 -13.49
N THR A 93 -9.14 -0.56 -13.36
CA THR A 93 -10.13 0.53 -13.33
C THR A 93 -10.39 1.07 -11.92
N ALA A 94 -9.81 0.45 -10.89
CA ALA A 94 -9.92 0.94 -9.52
C ALA A 94 -9.33 2.36 -9.39
N VAL A 95 -10.14 3.30 -8.92
CA VAL A 95 -9.73 4.73 -8.82
C VAL A 95 -8.50 4.89 -7.94
N VAL A 96 -8.37 4.10 -6.86
CA VAL A 96 -7.19 4.13 -5.97
C VAL A 96 -5.89 3.77 -6.70
N LYS A 97 -5.96 3.05 -7.81
CA LYS A 97 -4.80 2.62 -8.62
C LYS A 97 -4.40 3.65 -9.68
N GLN A 98 -5.31 4.52 -10.15
CA GLN A 98 -5.07 5.40 -11.31
C GLN A 98 -3.83 6.29 -11.14
N ALA A 99 -3.67 6.91 -9.96
CA ALA A 99 -2.51 7.76 -9.70
C ALA A 99 -1.18 6.98 -9.72
N HIS A 100 -1.21 5.68 -9.36
CA HIS A 100 -0.02 4.83 -9.45
C HIS A 100 0.35 4.48 -10.89
N ILE A 101 -0.67 4.27 -11.75
CA ILE A 101 -0.46 4.00 -13.18
C ILE A 101 0.19 5.23 -13.83
N ASP A 102 -0.35 6.42 -13.59
CA ASP A 102 0.18 7.65 -14.19
C ASP A 102 1.57 8.03 -13.64
N THR A 103 1.82 7.77 -12.35
CA THR A 103 3.16 7.94 -11.77
C THR A 103 4.17 6.98 -12.39
N ALA A 104 3.80 5.71 -12.60
CA ALA A 104 4.65 4.73 -13.25
C ALA A 104 5.01 5.16 -14.68
N LYS A 105 4.02 5.60 -15.47
CA LYS A 105 4.24 6.14 -16.82
C LYS A 105 5.19 7.33 -16.81
N TYR A 106 5.00 8.26 -15.87
CA TYR A 106 5.87 9.42 -15.74
C TYR A 106 7.30 9.03 -15.37
N LEU A 107 7.49 8.14 -14.40
CA LEU A 107 8.78 7.65 -13.98
C LEU A 107 9.51 6.94 -15.13
N HIS A 108 8.82 6.09 -15.89
CA HIS A 108 9.36 5.48 -17.12
C HIS A 108 9.83 6.54 -18.12
N HIS A 109 8.97 7.54 -18.40
CA HIS A 109 9.31 8.62 -19.33
C HIS A 109 10.56 9.38 -18.89
N VAL A 110 10.62 9.79 -17.63
CA VAL A 110 11.77 10.54 -17.08
C VAL A 110 13.05 9.71 -17.16
N CYS A 111 13.02 8.45 -16.76
CA CYS A 111 14.21 7.58 -16.80
C CYS A 111 14.69 7.30 -18.23
N GLN A 112 13.78 7.12 -19.18
CA GLN A 112 14.15 6.95 -20.61
C GLN A 112 14.81 8.18 -21.20
N HIS A 113 14.49 9.38 -20.71
CA HIS A 113 15.01 10.66 -21.22
C HIS A 113 16.05 11.31 -20.29
N ALA A 114 16.47 10.60 -19.25
CA ALA A 114 17.41 11.12 -18.24
C ALA A 114 18.82 11.43 -18.79
N GLY A 115 19.11 11.08 -20.02
CA GLY A 115 20.36 11.41 -20.71
C GLY A 115 21.60 10.91 -19.95
N SER A 116 22.54 11.81 -19.71
CA SER A 116 23.78 11.49 -19.00
C SER A 116 23.61 11.21 -17.50
N SER A 117 22.47 11.57 -16.88
CA SER A 117 22.21 11.24 -15.47
C SER A 117 22.04 9.73 -15.28
N GLY A 118 21.54 9.03 -16.30
CA GLY A 118 21.33 7.59 -16.26
C GLY A 118 20.40 7.12 -15.13
N MET A 119 19.50 8.01 -14.62
CA MET A 119 18.59 7.67 -13.54
C MET A 119 17.75 6.44 -13.89
N GLN A 120 17.63 5.53 -12.95
CA GLN A 120 16.93 4.25 -13.08
C GLN A 120 15.77 4.15 -12.09
N TYR A 121 14.92 3.15 -12.26
CA TYR A 121 13.79 2.94 -11.35
C TYR A 121 13.62 1.47 -10.96
N THR A 122 12.89 1.27 -9.85
CA THR A 122 12.26 0.02 -9.47
C THR A 122 10.86 0.34 -8.96
N ILE A 123 9.83 -0.22 -9.57
CA ILE A 123 8.46 -0.09 -9.09
C ILE A 123 8.15 -1.30 -8.20
N ILE A 124 7.85 -1.06 -6.94
CA ILE A 124 7.49 -2.09 -5.96
C ILE A 124 5.97 -2.03 -5.79
N LYS A 125 5.25 -2.99 -6.36
CA LYS A 125 3.81 -3.17 -6.10
C LYS A 125 3.67 -3.79 -4.71
N GLU A 126 3.31 -2.95 -3.74
CA GLU A 126 3.04 -3.38 -2.37
C GLU A 126 1.70 -4.11 -2.32
N GLY A 127 1.69 -5.30 -1.74
CA GLY A 127 0.50 -6.11 -1.52
C GLY A 127 -0.54 -5.41 -0.65
N ILE A 128 -1.75 -5.94 -0.66
CA ILE A 128 -2.83 -5.39 0.15
C ILE A 128 -2.57 -5.74 1.62
N TYR A 129 -2.52 -4.72 2.47
CA TYR A 129 -2.18 -4.88 3.88
C TYR A 129 -3.20 -5.72 4.62
N SER A 130 -2.75 -6.78 5.27
CA SER A 130 -3.59 -7.62 6.10
C SER A 130 -4.29 -6.84 7.21
N GLU A 131 -3.67 -5.78 7.73
CA GLU A 131 -4.25 -4.92 8.76
C GLU A 131 -5.38 -4.03 8.22
N SER A 132 -5.48 -3.85 6.91
CA SER A 132 -6.54 -3.06 6.28
C SER A 132 -7.78 -3.88 5.89
N PHE A 133 -7.86 -5.15 6.29
CA PHE A 133 -8.99 -6.01 5.92
C PHE A 133 -10.37 -5.42 6.26
N PRO A 134 -10.57 -4.67 7.36
CA PRO A 134 -11.89 -4.12 7.65
C PRO A 134 -12.43 -3.23 6.52
N LEU A 135 -11.54 -2.45 5.88
CA LEU A 135 -11.89 -1.58 4.76
C LEU A 135 -12.40 -2.38 3.55
N TYR A 136 -11.71 -3.48 3.20
CA TYR A 136 -12.06 -4.34 2.07
C TYR A 136 -13.24 -5.26 2.37
N LEU A 137 -13.48 -5.57 3.62
CA LEU A 137 -14.61 -6.39 4.08
C LEU A 137 -15.81 -5.50 4.43
N GLY A 138 -16.21 -4.62 3.50
CA GLY A 138 -17.38 -3.79 3.66
C GLY A 138 -17.33 -2.87 4.89
N TYR A 139 -16.17 -2.26 5.17
CA TYR A 139 -15.98 -1.44 6.38
C TYR A 139 -16.35 -2.21 7.65
N PHE A 140 -15.84 -3.43 7.77
CA PHE A 140 -16.16 -4.32 8.89
C PHE A 140 -16.03 -3.60 10.23
N ASP A 141 -17.11 -3.68 11.00
CA ASP A 141 -17.25 -3.14 12.35
C ASP A 141 -17.77 -4.25 13.26
N ARG A 142 -16.99 -4.60 14.28
CA ARG A 142 -17.31 -5.70 15.20
C ARG A 142 -18.63 -5.46 15.93
N GLU A 143 -18.89 -4.24 16.42
CA GLU A 143 -20.08 -3.91 17.20
C GLU A 143 -21.34 -4.07 16.33
N LYS A 144 -21.29 -3.63 15.07
CA LYS A 144 -22.38 -3.83 14.10
C LYS A 144 -22.57 -5.30 13.76
N ALA A 145 -21.46 -6.02 13.60
CA ALA A 145 -21.49 -7.44 13.30
C ALA A 145 -22.02 -8.30 14.45
N GLU A 146 -21.98 -7.84 15.69
CA GLU A 146 -22.64 -8.50 16.82
C GLU A 146 -24.18 -8.48 16.72
N VAL A 147 -24.75 -7.51 15.97
CA VAL A 147 -26.18 -7.34 15.76
C VAL A 147 -26.65 -7.96 14.44
N ASP A 148 -25.88 -7.78 13.37
CA ASP A 148 -26.18 -8.30 12.02
C ASP A 148 -24.94 -9.00 11.45
N ARG A 149 -24.99 -10.32 11.33
CA ARG A 149 -23.90 -11.17 10.82
C ARG A 149 -23.69 -11.05 9.30
N LYS A 150 -24.28 -10.05 8.66
CA LYS A 150 -24.18 -9.85 7.21
C LYS A 150 -23.23 -8.73 6.87
N ILE A 151 -22.20 -9.06 6.13
CA ILE A 151 -21.25 -8.11 5.57
C ILE A 151 -21.66 -7.82 4.13
N ARG A 152 -22.05 -6.57 3.86
CA ARG A 152 -22.53 -6.14 2.55
C ARG A 152 -21.35 -5.57 1.76
N VAL A 153 -21.13 -6.13 0.57
CA VAL A 153 -20.07 -5.70 -0.36
C VAL A 153 -20.64 -5.61 -1.78
N PRO A 154 -20.07 -4.75 -2.65
CA PRO A 154 -20.56 -4.62 -4.03
C PRO A 154 -20.42 -5.89 -4.86
N THR A 155 -19.56 -6.81 -4.41
CA THR A 155 -19.29 -8.09 -5.07
C THR A 155 -18.87 -9.11 -4.06
N MET A 156 -18.89 -10.40 -4.43
CA MET A 156 -18.45 -11.50 -3.56
C MET A 156 -16.92 -11.61 -3.43
N GLY A 157 -16.15 -10.73 -4.11
CA GLY A 157 -14.69 -10.67 -3.98
C GLY A 157 -13.93 -11.71 -4.81
N GLY A 158 -14.56 -12.31 -5.79
CA GLY A 158 -13.93 -13.15 -6.81
C GLY A 158 -12.92 -14.16 -6.27
N LEU A 159 -11.69 -14.09 -6.76
CA LEU A 159 -10.57 -14.94 -6.36
C LEU A 159 -9.94 -14.54 -5.01
N GLY A 160 -10.37 -13.43 -4.42
CA GLY A 160 -9.88 -12.95 -3.13
C GLY A 160 -8.69 -12.00 -3.21
N VAL A 161 -7.96 -11.92 -2.11
CA VAL A 161 -6.83 -11.01 -1.93
C VAL A 161 -5.64 -11.78 -1.35
N ALA A 162 -4.45 -11.57 -1.91
CA ALA A 162 -3.18 -12.06 -1.38
C ALA A 162 -2.68 -11.12 -0.29
N TRP A 163 -3.26 -11.24 0.91
CA TRP A 163 -2.99 -10.39 2.06
C TRP A 163 -1.56 -10.52 2.57
N VAL A 164 -0.96 -9.41 2.98
CA VAL A 164 0.41 -9.40 3.51
C VAL A 164 0.57 -8.38 4.63
N GLY A 165 1.34 -8.71 5.64
CA GLY A 165 1.63 -7.81 6.77
C GLY A 165 2.46 -6.60 6.35
N ARG A 166 2.14 -5.40 6.87
CA ARG A 166 2.91 -4.18 6.57
C ARG A 166 4.37 -4.29 7.00
N ASP A 167 4.63 -4.94 8.12
CA ASP A 167 5.99 -5.14 8.62
C ASP A 167 6.82 -6.00 7.66
N GLU A 168 6.19 -7.03 7.07
CA GLU A 168 6.84 -7.90 6.08
C GLU A 168 7.10 -7.17 4.76
N LEU A 169 6.17 -6.33 4.31
CA LEU A 169 6.37 -5.44 3.16
C LEU A 169 7.51 -4.46 3.41
N GLY A 170 7.54 -3.83 4.59
CA GLY A 170 8.62 -2.93 4.98
C GLY A 170 9.98 -3.62 5.00
N GLU A 171 10.07 -4.83 5.56
CA GLU A 171 11.30 -5.64 5.56
C GLU A 171 11.71 -6.02 4.13
N GLY A 172 10.76 -6.50 3.31
CA GLY A 172 11.01 -6.87 1.91
C GLY A 172 11.52 -5.69 1.09
N THR A 173 10.86 -4.54 1.20
CA THR A 173 11.25 -3.28 0.55
C THR A 173 12.64 -2.83 0.99
N ALA A 174 12.94 -2.89 2.29
CA ALA A 174 14.27 -2.56 2.79
C ALA A 174 15.37 -3.48 2.23
N ARG A 175 15.08 -4.79 2.07
CA ARG A 175 16.01 -5.75 1.47
C ARG A 175 16.24 -5.48 -0.01
N ILE A 176 15.21 -5.04 -0.77
CA ILE A 176 15.35 -4.60 -2.16
C ILE A 176 16.29 -3.39 -2.25
N LEU A 177 16.12 -2.38 -1.40
CA LEU A 177 16.97 -1.19 -1.38
C LEU A 177 18.41 -1.50 -1.01
N ALA A 178 18.62 -2.46 -0.11
CA ALA A 178 19.94 -2.84 0.40
C ALA A 178 20.73 -3.78 -0.51
N SER A 179 20.14 -4.29 -1.59
CA SER A 179 20.79 -5.20 -2.54
C SER A 179 20.75 -4.66 -3.96
N GLU A 180 21.62 -5.19 -4.84
CA GLU A 180 21.64 -4.84 -6.28
C GLU A 180 20.81 -5.81 -7.13
N THR A 181 20.56 -7.00 -6.61
CA THR A 181 19.83 -8.07 -7.31
C THR A 181 18.81 -8.74 -6.39
N ASP A 182 17.83 -9.39 -7.01
CA ASP A 182 16.92 -10.29 -6.32
C ASP A 182 17.64 -11.60 -5.89
N PRO A 183 16.97 -12.48 -5.12
CA PRO A 183 17.54 -13.76 -4.68
C PRO A 183 17.94 -14.70 -5.82
N ASP A 184 17.42 -14.50 -7.03
CA ASP A 184 17.74 -15.26 -8.22
C ASP A 184 18.86 -14.59 -9.08
N GLY A 185 19.47 -13.49 -8.60
CA GLY A 185 20.57 -12.78 -9.23
C GLY A 185 20.17 -11.78 -10.31
N VAL A 186 18.88 -11.45 -10.42
CA VAL A 186 18.38 -10.49 -11.42
C VAL A 186 18.37 -9.07 -10.86
N SER A 187 18.95 -8.11 -11.58
CA SER A 187 19.01 -6.71 -11.17
C SER A 187 17.64 -6.11 -10.92
N TRP A 188 17.55 -5.22 -9.93
CA TRP A 188 16.34 -4.41 -9.64
C TRP A 188 16.10 -3.31 -10.68
N THR A 189 17.11 -2.98 -11.46
CA THR A 189 17.10 -1.85 -12.40
C THR A 189 16.01 -1.98 -13.45
N ASN A 190 15.20 -0.92 -13.57
CA ASN A 190 14.12 -0.78 -14.56
C ASN A 190 13.10 -1.93 -14.52
N ARG A 191 12.78 -2.39 -13.33
CA ARG A 191 11.83 -3.49 -13.10
C ARG A 191 10.60 -3.02 -12.33
N THR A 192 9.52 -3.75 -12.55
CA THR A 192 8.35 -3.77 -11.66
C THR A 192 8.31 -5.12 -10.96
N VAL A 193 8.18 -5.12 -9.64
CA VAL A 193 8.10 -6.33 -8.81
C VAL A 193 6.85 -6.29 -7.95
N LEU A 194 6.34 -7.47 -7.55
CA LEU A 194 5.20 -7.61 -6.66
C LEU A 194 5.64 -8.24 -5.34
N LEU A 195 5.30 -7.60 -4.24
CA LEU A 195 5.41 -8.16 -2.89
C LEU A 195 4.00 -8.51 -2.41
N SER A 196 3.65 -9.78 -2.42
CA SER A 196 2.32 -10.26 -2.05
C SER A 196 2.36 -11.28 -0.92
N GLY A 197 1.20 -11.57 -0.34
CA GLY A 197 1.03 -12.71 0.55
C GLY A 197 1.28 -14.05 -0.15
N SER A 198 1.42 -15.12 0.63
CA SER A 198 1.70 -16.46 0.12
C SER A 198 0.47 -17.20 -0.43
N GLU A 199 -0.72 -16.69 -0.16
CA GLU A 199 -1.99 -17.25 -0.61
C GLU A 199 -3.05 -16.16 -0.76
N ALA A 200 -4.05 -16.40 -1.61
CA ALA A 200 -5.21 -15.52 -1.74
C ALA A 200 -6.37 -16.05 -0.90
N THR A 201 -7.00 -15.15 -0.14
CA THR A 201 -8.17 -15.46 0.68
C THR A 201 -9.37 -14.69 0.15
N THR A 202 -10.49 -15.37 -0.09
CA THR A 202 -11.75 -14.73 -0.49
C THR A 202 -12.34 -13.90 0.65
N LEU A 203 -13.24 -12.97 0.34
CA LEU A 203 -13.92 -12.20 1.39
C LEU A 203 -14.73 -13.09 2.33
N GLN A 204 -15.36 -14.17 1.82
CA GLN A 204 -16.03 -15.15 2.69
C GLN A 204 -15.02 -15.91 3.55
N GLY A 205 -13.89 -16.38 3.00
CA GLY A 205 -12.84 -17.02 3.78
C GLY A 205 -12.29 -16.13 4.89
N LEU A 206 -12.19 -14.82 4.64
CA LEU A 206 -11.84 -13.85 5.67
C LEU A 206 -12.95 -13.72 6.75
N ALA A 207 -14.22 -13.70 6.36
CA ALA A 207 -15.35 -13.71 7.28
C ALA A 207 -15.38 -14.98 8.15
N ASP A 208 -15.01 -16.14 7.56
CA ASP A 208 -14.88 -17.40 8.28
C ASP A 208 -13.76 -17.37 9.32
N MET A 209 -12.61 -16.76 8.99
CA MET A 209 -11.51 -16.53 9.95
C MET A 209 -11.95 -15.63 11.12
N ILE A 210 -12.72 -14.56 10.85
CA ILE A 210 -13.27 -13.68 11.88
C ILE A 210 -14.26 -14.45 12.75
N THR A 211 -15.12 -15.25 12.15
CA THR A 211 -16.08 -16.13 12.82
C THR A 211 -15.37 -17.07 13.80
N GLU A 212 -14.27 -17.70 13.36
CA GLU A 212 -13.42 -18.56 14.20
C GLU A 212 -12.83 -17.78 15.38
N VAL A 213 -12.20 -16.64 15.09
CA VAL A 213 -11.48 -15.84 16.11
C VAL A 213 -12.44 -15.29 17.17
N LEU A 214 -13.67 -14.93 16.80
CA LEU A 214 -14.68 -14.38 17.71
C LEU A 214 -15.58 -15.43 18.37
N GLY A 215 -15.44 -16.70 17.99
CA GLY A 215 -16.26 -17.76 18.57
C GLY A 215 -17.73 -17.75 18.11
N TRP A 216 -18.00 -17.29 16.87
CA TRP A 216 -19.37 -17.11 16.36
C TRP A 216 -19.85 -18.26 15.44
N GLN A 217 -19.38 -19.49 15.68
CA GLN A 217 -19.65 -20.66 14.84
C GLN A 217 -21.15 -21.04 14.74
N GLU A 218 -21.94 -20.72 15.77
CA GLU A 218 -23.39 -21.00 15.76
C GLU A 218 -24.19 -20.00 14.91
N ASP A 219 -23.65 -18.78 14.73
CA ASP A 219 -24.21 -17.72 13.88
C ASP A 219 -23.07 -17.01 13.13
N PRO A 220 -22.56 -17.62 12.03
CA PRO A 220 -21.36 -17.18 11.36
C PRO A 220 -21.56 -15.90 10.55
N LEU A 221 -20.49 -15.16 10.34
CA LEU A 221 -20.46 -14.03 9.42
C LEU A 221 -20.68 -14.52 7.97
N THR A 222 -21.53 -13.81 7.26
CA THR A 222 -21.83 -14.10 5.86
C THR A 222 -21.59 -12.87 4.99
N VAL A 223 -20.83 -13.03 3.92
CA VAL A 223 -20.65 -11.99 2.91
C VAL A 223 -21.82 -12.01 1.95
N VAL A 224 -22.44 -10.85 1.73
CA VAL A 224 -23.61 -10.70 0.88
C VAL A 224 -23.32 -9.66 -0.20
N GLY A 225 -23.43 -10.07 -1.47
CA GLY A 225 -23.33 -9.17 -2.61
C GLY A 225 -24.54 -8.23 -2.65
N VAL A 226 -24.28 -6.93 -2.79
CA VAL A 226 -25.31 -5.88 -2.96
C VAL A 226 -24.99 -5.00 -4.18
N GLY A 227 -25.96 -4.22 -4.65
CA GLY A 227 -25.67 -3.22 -5.67
C GLY A 227 -24.67 -2.17 -5.18
N THR A 228 -23.81 -1.64 -6.08
CA THR A 228 -22.84 -0.59 -5.71
C THR A 228 -23.53 0.62 -5.07
N GLU A 229 -24.70 1.02 -5.58
CA GLU A 229 -25.46 2.15 -5.03
C GLU A 229 -26.00 1.85 -3.64
N ASP A 230 -26.48 0.62 -3.39
CA ASP A 230 -26.95 0.18 -2.06
C ASP A 230 -25.77 0.15 -1.07
N PHE A 231 -24.58 -0.32 -1.50
CA PHE A 231 -23.37 -0.28 -0.72
C PHE A 231 -22.99 1.15 -0.33
N VAL A 232 -22.96 2.06 -1.31
CA VAL A 232 -22.64 3.47 -1.09
C VAL A 232 -23.64 4.10 -0.12
N THR A 233 -24.93 3.87 -0.30
CA THR A 233 -25.97 4.42 0.56
C THR A 233 -25.89 3.89 1.98
N TYR A 234 -25.58 2.61 2.14
CA TYR A 234 -25.44 1.97 3.45
C TYR A 234 -24.26 2.51 4.27
N HIS A 235 -23.13 2.78 3.60
CA HIS A 235 -21.89 3.16 4.29
C HIS A 235 -21.64 4.68 4.35
N ALA A 236 -22.31 5.47 3.51
CA ALA A 236 -22.16 6.92 3.50
C ALA A 236 -22.89 7.55 4.70
N THR A 237 -22.14 7.90 5.74
CA THR A 237 -22.67 8.43 7.02
C THR A 237 -22.16 9.83 7.34
N ALA A 238 -21.35 10.44 6.47
CA ALA A 238 -20.80 11.78 6.65
C ALA A 238 -20.85 12.57 5.33
N GLU A 239 -20.84 13.91 5.42
CA GLU A 239 -20.83 14.80 4.25
C GLU A 239 -19.45 14.84 3.57
N ALA A 240 -18.36 14.65 4.33
CA ALA A 240 -17.00 14.69 3.83
C ALA A 240 -16.10 13.64 4.50
N GLY A 241 -14.95 13.35 3.89
CA GLY A 241 -13.95 12.43 4.43
C GLY A 241 -14.25 10.96 4.15
N PRO A 242 -13.64 10.03 4.90
CA PRO A 242 -13.67 8.59 4.62
C PRO A 242 -15.05 7.92 4.68
N LYS A 243 -16.06 8.63 5.21
CA LYS A 243 -17.45 8.15 5.26
C LYS A 243 -18.38 9.00 4.39
N SER A 244 -17.83 9.85 3.53
CA SER A 244 -18.62 10.59 2.55
C SER A 244 -19.07 9.70 1.40
N ARG A 245 -20.17 10.06 0.77
CA ARG A 245 -20.69 9.35 -0.40
C ARG A 245 -19.65 9.26 -1.52
N GLU A 246 -18.96 10.36 -1.79
CA GLU A 246 -17.91 10.42 -2.81
C GLU A 246 -16.78 9.44 -2.51
N TYR A 247 -16.29 9.42 -1.27
CA TYR A 247 -15.22 8.51 -0.85
C TYR A 247 -15.64 7.03 -0.97
N ILE A 248 -16.84 6.69 -0.47
CA ILE A 248 -17.37 5.33 -0.52
C ILE A 248 -17.57 4.87 -1.98
N ALA A 249 -18.13 5.74 -2.84
CA ALA A 249 -18.30 5.44 -4.26
C ALA A 249 -16.96 5.21 -4.97
N MET A 250 -15.98 6.05 -4.71
CA MET A 250 -14.61 5.87 -5.22
C MET A 250 -14.02 4.54 -4.75
N TRP A 251 -14.13 4.23 -3.45
CA TRP A 251 -13.64 2.97 -2.90
C TRP A 251 -14.32 1.75 -3.51
N ALA A 252 -15.62 1.83 -3.77
CA ALA A 252 -16.39 0.76 -4.38
C ALA A 252 -15.85 0.34 -5.76
N THR A 253 -15.11 1.20 -6.47
CA THR A 253 -14.47 0.85 -7.75
C THR A 253 -13.36 -0.19 -7.61
N SER A 254 -12.90 -0.48 -6.40
CA SER A 254 -11.89 -1.51 -6.15
C SER A 254 -12.44 -2.93 -6.25
N TYR A 255 -13.75 -3.12 -6.00
CA TYR A 255 -14.34 -4.46 -5.96
C TYR A 255 -14.41 -5.17 -7.33
N PRO A 256 -14.76 -4.50 -8.45
CA PRO A 256 -14.65 -5.12 -9.77
C PRO A 256 -13.23 -5.59 -10.11
N SER A 257 -12.20 -4.87 -9.69
CA SER A 257 -10.80 -5.29 -9.85
C SER A 257 -10.46 -6.51 -8.99
N MET A 258 -11.03 -6.62 -7.80
CA MET A 258 -10.91 -7.83 -6.96
C MET A 258 -11.60 -9.03 -7.64
N ASP A 259 -12.79 -8.85 -8.23
CA ASP A 259 -13.48 -9.90 -8.99
C ASP A 259 -12.71 -10.36 -10.22
N ALA A 260 -12.02 -9.44 -10.88
CA ALA A 260 -11.11 -9.76 -11.98
C ALA A 260 -9.82 -10.48 -11.53
N GLY A 261 -9.64 -10.69 -10.21
CA GLY A 261 -8.49 -11.38 -9.64
C GLY A 261 -7.21 -10.56 -9.55
N GLU A 262 -7.28 -9.24 -9.78
CA GLU A 262 -6.10 -8.37 -9.77
C GLU A 262 -5.36 -8.40 -8.42
N THR A 263 -6.09 -8.59 -7.32
CA THR A 263 -5.55 -8.63 -5.95
C THR A 263 -5.18 -10.04 -5.46
N ALA A 264 -5.50 -11.07 -6.24
CA ALA A 264 -5.28 -12.46 -5.88
C ALA A 264 -3.93 -13.02 -6.38
N ILE A 265 -3.15 -12.21 -7.06
CA ILE A 265 -1.86 -12.64 -7.63
C ILE A 265 -0.87 -12.90 -6.50
N VAL A 266 -0.36 -14.13 -6.45
CA VAL A 266 0.67 -14.55 -5.50
C VAL A 266 2.02 -14.59 -6.21
N ASP A 267 3.00 -13.85 -5.66
CA ASP A 267 4.39 -13.84 -6.13
C ASP A 267 5.31 -14.36 -5.00
N PRO A 268 6.21 -15.32 -5.27
CA PRO A 268 7.08 -15.89 -4.26
C PRO A 268 8.24 -14.95 -3.83
N LEU A 269 8.38 -13.77 -4.44
CA LEU A 269 9.51 -12.88 -4.23
C LEU A 269 9.65 -12.48 -2.76
N LEU A 270 8.56 -12.05 -2.12
CA LEU A 270 8.62 -11.63 -0.72
C LEU A 270 9.07 -12.78 0.20
N LEU A 271 8.53 -13.98 0.00
CA LEU A 271 8.95 -15.19 0.73
C LEU A 271 10.46 -15.44 0.57
N LYS A 272 10.97 -15.35 -0.66
CA LYS A 272 12.40 -15.51 -0.97
C LYS A 272 13.25 -14.42 -0.31
N LEU A 273 12.81 -13.17 -0.38
CA LEU A 273 13.51 -12.04 0.25
C LEU A 273 13.62 -12.21 1.76
N LEU A 274 12.54 -12.60 2.43
CA LEU A 274 12.52 -12.75 3.87
C LEU A 274 13.23 -14.01 4.35
N GLY A 275 13.28 -15.07 3.54
CA GLY A 275 13.87 -16.36 3.90
C GLY A 275 13.12 -17.10 5.01
N ARG A 276 11.85 -16.77 5.22
CA ARG A 276 10.95 -17.37 6.21
C ARG A 276 9.51 -17.35 5.72
N PRO A 277 8.61 -18.21 6.24
CA PRO A 277 7.18 -18.12 5.98
C PRO A 277 6.62 -16.74 6.33
N LEU A 278 5.66 -16.29 5.54
CA LEU A 278 4.91 -15.08 5.82
C LEU A 278 3.87 -15.33 6.91
N LYS A 279 3.49 -14.25 7.59
CA LYS A 279 2.48 -14.28 8.65
C LYS A 279 1.12 -14.70 8.07
N PRO A 280 0.49 -15.76 8.60
CA PRO A 280 -0.84 -16.16 8.17
C PRO A 280 -1.89 -15.07 8.38
N MET A 281 -2.85 -14.92 7.45
CA MET A 281 -3.89 -13.89 7.55
C MET A 281 -4.68 -13.94 8.86
N ILE A 282 -4.96 -15.15 9.37
CA ILE A 282 -5.70 -15.32 10.63
C ILE A 282 -5.00 -14.68 11.85
N GLU A 283 -3.67 -14.60 11.84
CA GLU A 283 -2.93 -13.89 12.91
C GLU A 283 -3.13 -12.38 12.85
N SER A 284 -3.20 -11.82 11.64
CA SER A 284 -3.52 -10.42 11.45
C SER A 284 -4.97 -10.11 11.88
N VAL A 285 -5.90 -11.02 11.59
CA VAL A 285 -7.29 -10.94 12.07
C VAL A 285 -7.31 -10.92 13.61
N ARG A 286 -6.63 -11.86 14.27
CA ARG A 286 -6.56 -11.92 15.75
C ARG A 286 -6.01 -10.62 16.34
N THR A 287 -4.90 -10.14 15.80
CA THR A 287 -4.25 -8.92 16.30
C THR A 287 -5.15 -7.70 16.12
N THR A 288 -5.76 -7.54 14.94
CA THR A 288 -6.64 -6.40 14.63
C THR A 288 -7.89 -6.39 15.50
N LEU A 289 -8.48 -7.56 15.76
CA LEU A 289 -9.69 -7.68 16.58
C LEU A 289 -9.42 -7.56 18.10
N GLN A 290 -8.19 -7.80 18.55
CA GLN A 290 -7.79 -7.62 19.95
C GLN A 290 -7.46 -6.16 20.29
N VAL A 291 -6.98 -5.37 19.32
CA VAL A 291 -6.73 -3.94 19.48
C VAL A 291 -8.06 -3.20 19.44
N LYS A 292 -8.58 -2.82 20.62
CA LYS A 292 -9.73 -1.92 20.71
C LYS A 292 -9.39 -0.59 20.04
N LYS A 293 -10.12 -0.22 18.97
CA LYS A 293 -10.17 1.10 18.34
C LYS A 293 -8.81 1.70 17.92
N VAL A 294 -8.37 1.45 16.69
CA VAL A 294 -7.24 2.17 16.07
C VAL A 294 -7.67 3.06 14.89
N PHE A 295 -8.93 3.06 14.51
CA PHE A 295 -9.40 3.89 13.37
C PHE A 295 -10.59 4.79 13.75
N ASP A 296 -10.44 5.60 14.79
CA ASP A 296 -11.18 6.84 14.97
C ASP A 296 -10.23 8.01 14.68
N GLY A 297 -10.13 8.38 13.40
CA GLY A 297 -9.30 9.50 12.95
C GLY A 297 -9.56 9.79 11.49
#